data_e3f38b10469150522122bdd4a0681179
#
_entry.id   e3f38b10469150522122bdd4a0681179
#
_cell.length_a   1.000
_cell.length_b   1.000
_cell.length_c   1.000
_cell.angle_alpha   90.00
_cell.angle_beta   90.00
_cell.angle_gamma   90.00
#
_symmetry.space_group_name_H-M   'P 1'
#
loop_
_entity.id
_entity.type
_entity.pdbx_description
1 polymer ?
#
loop_
_entity_poly.entity_id
_entity_poly.type
_entity_poly.pdbx_seq_one_letter_code
_entity_poly.pdbx_strand_id
1 'polypeptide(L)'
;MDKKRKSELVELANMLANSWRDSGNLVNIDSRFFPLNRVEAYFVQDFMYDMLEQGMVGWKVGATSARMRELDGHEDVIPGRIFQSRSYFGANHNLPIKYFPSARAEAEFAFQLTAKPHLRQTPWTASEMETMMVLHPAIEIIGNRFKLEDARKEENSLMTIADNGGGIGFIFGDPVKDWQGIDYRQHLIELTVSDGTPADNFLGEMRCVPQQAAADLVNHLASRGFELQIGDFISTGAASVPQSFSAGDYVHANFGELGEIKVTFE
;
A
#
# COMPACT_ATOMS: atom_id res chain seq x y z
N MET A 1 -22.34 9.16 14.02
CA MET A 1 -21.63 10.40 13.66
C MET A 1 -22.66 11.51 13.45
N ASP A 2 -22.50 12.65 14.09
CA ASP A 2 -23.41 13.79 13.93
C ASP A 2 -23.13 14.55 12.59
N LYS A 3 -24.05 15.47 12.24
CA LYS A 3 -24.01 16.19 10.95
C LYS A 3 -22.77 17.09 10.80
N LYS A 4 -22.34 17.74 11.90
CA LYS A 4 -21.18 18.64 11.89
C LYS A 4 -19.91 17.80 11.64
N ARG A 5 -19.75 16.73 12.41
CA ARG A 5 -18.59 15.84 12.29
C ARG A 5 -18.50 15.22 10.89
N LYS A 6 -19.63 14.79 10.34
CA LYS A 6 -19.65 14.26 8.97
C LYS A 6 -19.16 15.30 7.95
N SER A 7 -19.57 16.57 8.11
CA SER A 7 -19.14 17.65 7.23
C SER A 7 -17.63 17.91 7.33
N GLU A 8 -17.04 17.85 8.53
CA GLU A 8 -15.59 17.99 8.75
C GLU A 8 -14.80 16.88 8.05
N LEU A 9 -15.26 15.64 8.14
CA LEU A 9 -14.60 14.51 7.48
C LEU A 9 -14.74 14.54 5.95
N VAL A 10 -15.86 15.01 5.43
CA VAL A 10 -16.04 15.24 4.00
C VAL A 10 -15.08 16.34 3.51
N GLU A 11 -14.85 17.38 4.30
CA GLU A 11 -13.88 18.43 3.97
C GLU A 11 -12.45 17.88 3.94
N LEU A 12 -12.08 17.02 4.90
CA LEU A 12 -10.81 16.30 4.87
C LEU A 12 -10.65 15.45 3.60
N ALA A 13 -11.68 14.67 3.25
CA ALA A 13 -11.67 13.86 2.03
C ALA A 13 -11.48 14.70 0.76
N ASN A 14 -12.13 15.89 0.69
CA ASN A 14 -11.96 16.85 -0.39
C ASN A 14 -10.49 17.36 -0.48
N MET A 15 -9.89 17.74 0.64
CA MET A 15 -8.51 18.20 0.68
C MET A 15 -7.54 17.12 0.16
N LEU A 16 -7.70 15.89 0.62
CA LEU A 16 -6.87 14.76 0.19
C LEU A 16 -7.10 14.41 -1.30
N ALA A 17 -8.35 14.41 -1.77
CA ALA A 17 -8.67 14.15 -3.18
C ALA A 17 -8.09 15.22 -4.10
N ASN A 18 -8.14 16.49 -3.72
CA ASN A 18 -7.55 17.57 -4.50
C ASN A 18 -6.03 17.44 -4.54
N SER A 19 -5.41 17.17 -3.40
CA SER A 19 -3.96 16.90 -3.35
C SER A 19 -3.56 15.71 -4.24
N TRP A 20 -4.38 14.66 -4.30
CA TRP A 20 -4.18 13.56 -5.23
C TRP A 20 -4.23 14.00 -6.70
N ARG A 21 -5.25 14.79 -7.09
CA ARG A 21 -5.39 15.31 -8.47
C ARG A 21 -4.24 16.22 -8.87
N ASP A 22 -3.80 17.07 -7.95
CA ASP A 22 -2.70 18.02 -8.14
C ASP A 22 -1.31 17.38 -8.03
N SER A 23 -1.27 16.04 -8.10
CA SER A 23 -0.04 15.24 -8.02
C SER A 23 0.73 15.43 -6.70
N GLY A 24 -0.01 15.51 -5.60
CA GLY A 24 0.53 15.36 -4.26
C GLY A 24 1.12 16.62 -3.64
N ASN A 25 0.58 17.78 -3.96
CA ASN A 25 0.85 18.96 -3.15
C ASN A 25 0.43 18.69 -1.70
N LEU A 26 1.42 18.72 -0.78
CA LEU A 26 1.16 18.46 0.62
C LEU A 26 0.28 19.57 1.19
N VAL A 27 -0.79 19.18 1.87
CA VAL A 27 -1.71 20.11 2.57
C VAL A 27 -1.44 20.10 4.07
N ASN A 28 -1.46 21.27 4.68
CA ASN A 28 -1.50 21.40 6.13
C ASN A 28 -2.93 21.19 6.58
N ILE A 29 -3.15 20.28 7.51
CA ILE A 29 -4.48 19.90 7.97
C ILE A 29 -4.65 20.33 9.42
N ASP A 30 -5.68 21.13 9.68
CA ASP A 30 -6.09 21.49 11.03
C ASP A 30 -6.55 20.23 11.80
N SER A 31 -6.11 20.07 13.05
CA SER A 31 -6.40 18.91 13.89
C SER A 31 -7.90 18.65 14.10
N ARG A 32 -8.78 19.66 13.95
CA ARG A 32 -10.24 19.47 14.00
C ARG A 32 -10.76 18.49 12.96
N PHE A 33 -10.03 18.29 11.85
CA PHE A 33 -10.39 17.37 10.78
C PHE A 33 -9.85 15.97 11.00
N PHE A 34 -8.92 15.75 11.97
CA PHE A 34 -8.32 14.43 12.17
C PHE A 34 -9.39 13.42 12.54
N PRO A 35 -9.38 12.22 11.91
CA PRO A 35 -10.26 11.13 12.31
C PRO A 35 -10.01 10.75 13.77
N LEU A 36 -11.07 10.52 14.53
CA LEU A 36 -10.99 10.14 15.95
C LEU A 36 -10.86 8.63 16.15
N ASN A 37 -11.15 7.85 15.13
CA ASN A 37 -11.08 6.40 15.14
C ASN A 37 -11.02 5.84 13.70
N ARG A 38 -10.79 4.54 13.58
CA ARG A 38 -10.68 3.86 12.27
C ARG A 38 -11.94 3.96 11.42
N VAL A 39 -13.13 3.98 12.03
CA VAL A 39 -14.40 4.12 11.28
C VAL A 39 -14.46 5.47 10.56
N GLU A 40 -14.04 6.54 11.22
CA GLU A 40 -13.97 7.86 10.62
C GLU A 40 -12.86 7.94 9.56
N ALA A 41 -11.71 7.34 9.83
CA ALA A 41 -10.60 7.30 8.88
C ALA A 41 -10.97 6.57 7.57
N TYR A 42 -11.63 5.42 7.68
CA TYR A 42 -12.14 4.70 6.51
C TYR A 42 -13.29 5.42 5.82
N PHE A 43 -14.14 6.15 6.55
CA PHE A 43 -15.15 6.99 5.93
C PHE A 43 -14.50 8.05 5.02
N VAL A 44 -13.41 8.69 5.48
CA VAL A 44 -12.66 9.65 4.66
C VAL A 44 -12.03 8.98 3.44
N GLN A 45 -11.38 7.82 3.63
CA GLN A 45 -10.76 7.05 2.54
C GLN A 45 -11.78 6.67 1.46
N ASP A 46 -12.95 6.15 1.86
CA ASP A 46 -14.00 5.74 0.93
C ASP A 46 -14.57 6.94 0.18
N PHE A 47 -14.83 8.04 0.90
CA PHE A 47 -15.37 9.25 0.30
C PHE A 47 -14.36 9.91 -0.66
N MET A 48 -13.06 9.91 -0.31
CA MET A 48 -12.00 10.37 -1.21
C MET A 48 -11.97 9.53 -2.50
N TYR A 49 -12.09 8.21 -2.39
CA TYR A 49 -12.13 7.30 -3.55
C TYR A 49 -13.30 7.62 -4.48
N ASP A 50 -14.51 7.77 -3.92
CA ASP A 50 -15.71 8.10 -4.71
C ASP A 50 -15.54 9.42 -5.47
N MET A 51 -14.91 10.42 -4.83
CA MET A 51 -14.65 11.71 -5.47
C MET A 51 -13.59 11.69 -6.56
N LEU A 52 -12.65 10.75 -6.50
CA LEU A 52 -11.59 10.63 -7.50
C LEU A 52 -12.09 10.04 -8.82
N GLU A 53 -13.20 9.30 -8.78
CA GLU A 53 -13.83 8.65 -9.95
C GLU A 53 -12.82 7.85 -10.79
N GLN A 54 -11.85 7.20 -10.12
CA GLN A 54 -10.79 6.43 -10.76
C GLN A 54 -11.07 4.92 -10.61
N GLY A 55 -10.73 4.16 -11.66
CA GLY A 55 -10.68 2.70 -11.56
C GLY A 55 -9.62 2.22 -10.59
N MET A 56 -9.83 1.04 -10.04
CA MET A 56 -8.84 0.36 -9.20
C MET A 56 -8.47 -1.00 -9.82
N VAL A 57 -7.28 -1.50 -9.49
CA VAL A 57 -6.79 -2.81 -9.93
C VAL A 57 -6.56 -3.77 -8.75
N GLY A 58 -6.87 -3.34 -7.53
CA GLY A 58 -6.68 -4.15 -6.34
C GLY A 58 -6.52 -3.34 -5.06
N TRP A 59 -5.90 -3.95 -4.07
CA TRP A 59 -5.70 -3.40 -2.74
C TRP A 59 -4.27 -3.60 -2.26
N LYS A 60 -3.71 -2.62 -1.59
CA LYS A 60 -2.52 -2.78 -0.77
C LYS A 60 -2.91 -3.01 0.68
N VAL A 61 -2.04 -3.62 1.45
CA VAL A 61 -2.21 -3.75 2.89
C VAL A 61 -0.90 -3.44 3.61
N GLY A 62 -0.93 -2.41 4.42
CA GLY A 62 0.16 -2.04 5.33
C GLY A 62 -0.05 -2.57 6.74
N ALA A 63 0.93 -2.36 7.62
CA ALA A 63 0.92 -2.79 9.02
C ALA A 63 0.70 -4.30 9.17
N THR A 64 1.32 -5.10 8.30
CA THR A 64 1.05 -6.54 8.15
C THR A 64 1.85 -7.42 9.12
N SER A 65 2.95 -6.92 9.70
CA SER A 65 3.61 -7.61 10.82
C SER A 65 3.17 -7.05 12.17
N ALA A 66 2.99 -7.91 13.16
CA ALA A 66 2.61 -7.49 14.53
C ALA A 66 3.65 -6.52 15.12
N ARG A 67 4.93 -6.76 14.83
CA ARG A 67 6.01 -5.90 15.30
C ARG A 67 5.97 -4.51 14.68
N MET A 68 5.69 -4.40 13.38
CA MET A 68 5.53 -3.09 12.72
C MET A 68 4.32 -2.35 13.25
N ARG A 69 3.19 -3.02 13.47
CA ARG A 69 2.01 -2.39 14.10
C ARG A 69 2.34 -1.74 15.44
N GLU A 70 3.05 -2.47 16.31
CA GLU A 70 3.48 -1.94 17.60
C GLU A 70 4.39 -0.71 17.47
N LEU A 71 5.33 -0.74 16.53
CA LEU A 71 6.27 0.36 16.31
C LEU A 71 5.58 1.63 15.77
N ASP A 72 4.63 1.46 14.86
CA ASP A 72 3.98 2.56 14.15
C ASP A 72 2.66 3.01 14.78
N GLY A 73 2.20 2.33 15.83
CA GLY A 73 0.98 2.66 16.56
C GLY A 73 -0.31 2.26 15.82
N HIS A 74 -0.25 1.22 14.98
CA HIS A 74 -1.41 0.70 14.28
C HIS A 74 -2.10 -0.42 15.07
N GLU A 75 -3.41 -0.33 15.25
CA GLU A 75 -4.20 -1.36 15.95
C GLU A 75 -4.41 -2.63 15.11
N ASP A 76 -4.46 -2.49 13.76
CA ASP A 76 -4.77 -3.55 12.82
C ASP A 76 -4.15 -3.21 11.45
N VAL A 77 -4.24 -4.12 10.49
CA VAL A 77 -3.82 -3.90 9.10
C VAL A 77 -4.47 -2.65 8.49
N ILE A 78 -3.78 -2.03 7.55
CA ILE A 78 -4.20 -0.79 6.88
C ILE A 78 -4.39 -1.04 5.38
N PRO A 79 -5.59 -1.39 4.93
CA PRO A 79 -5.91 -1.43 3.52
C PRO A 79 -5.90 -0.05 2.86
N GLY A 80 -5.48 -0.03 1.61
CA GLY A 80 -5.61 1.09 0.69
C GLY A 80 -5.91 0.59 -0.72
N ARG A 81 -6.54 1.41 -1.55
CA ARG A 81 -6.86 1.05 -2.93
C ARG A 81 -5.67 1.26 -3.84
N ILE A 82 -5.47 0.36 -4.79
CA ILE A 82 -4.48 0.50 -5.86
C ILE A 82 -5.18 1.09 -7.08
N PHE A 83 -4.94 2.36 -7.35
CA PHE A 83 -5.58 3.07 -8.46
C PHE A 83 -4.98 2.65 -9.81
N GLN A 84 -5.84 2.40 -10.79
CA GLN A 84 -5.44 2.01 -12.14
C GLN A 84 -4.51 3.05 -12.79
N SER A 85 -4.76 4.34 -12.56
CA SER A 85 -3.97 5.44 -13.12
C SER A 85 -2.53 5.52 -12.60
N ARG A 86 -2.21 4.79 -11.53
CA ARG A 86 -0.90 4.75 -10.86
C ARG A 86 -0.38 3.32 -10.72
N SER A 87 -0.84 2.41 -11.58
CA SER A 87 -0.42 1.02 -11.61
C SER A 87 0.27 0.71 -12.93
N TYR A 88 1.42 0.08 -12.84
CA TYR A 88 2.29 -0.22 -13.96
C TYR A 88 2.65 -1.71 -13.94
N PHE A 89 2.76 -2.33 -15.11
CA PHE A 89 2.93 -3.78 -15.23
C PHE A 89 4.13 -4.11 -16.12
N GLY A 90 4.98 -5.02 -15.64
CA GLY A 90 6.24 -5.43 -16.29
C GLY A 90 7.47 -4.89 -15.58
N ALA A 91 8.65 -5.30 -16.04
CA ALA A 91 9.90 -5.12 -15.34
C ALA A 91 10.57 -3.73 -15.51
N ASN A 92 10.23 -2.96 -16.56
CA ASN A 92 10.92 -1.71 -16.86
C ASN A 92 9.96 -0.58 -17.19
N HIS A 93 10.14 0.58 -16.52
CA HIS A 93 9.29 1.75 -16.69
C HIS A 93 10.08 3.05 -16.65
N ASN A 94 9.58 4.07 -17.37
CA ASN A 94 9.95 5.48 -17.23
C ASN A 94 8.71 6.24 -16.77
N LEU A 95 8.76 6.83 -15.58
CA LEU A 95 7.62 7.45 -14.96
C LEU A 95 7.84 8.94 -14.70
N PRO A 96 6.83 9.81 -14.91
CA PRO A 96 6.93 11.22 -14.60
C PRO A 96 7.04 11.46 -13.10
N ILE A 97 8.18 12.01 -12.62
CA ILE A 97 8.41 12.30 -11.20
C ILE A 97 7.34 13.22 -10.59
N LYS A 98 6.74 14.09 -11.40
CA LYS A 98 5.68 15.00 -10.96
C LYS A 98 4.49 14.31 -10.28
N TYR A 99 4.31 13.01 -10.52
CA TYR A 99 3.26 12.21 -9.90
C TYR A 99 3.63 11.67 -8.52
N PHE A 100 4.89 11.79 -8.13
CA PHE A 100 5.45 11.18 -6.92
C PHE A 100 6.30 12.18 -6.10
N PRO A 101 5.74 13.34 -5.75
CA PRO A 101 6.48 14.34 -4.97
C PRO A 101 6.79 13.81 -3.57
N SER A 102 8.04 13.96 -3.13
CA SER A 102 8.52 13.51 -1.81
C SER A 102 8.23 12.04 -1.51
N ALA A 103 8.21 11.20 -2.55
CA ALA A 103 7.91 9.78 -2.43
C ALA A 103 9.13 8.95 -2.03
N ARG A 104 8.84 7.74 -1.58
CA ARG A 104 9.82 6.69 -1.32
C ARG A 104 9.37 5.41 -1.98
N ALA A 105 10.32 4.56 -2.37
CA ALA A 105 10.07 3.25 -2.94
C ALA A 105 10.29 2.16 -1.89
N GLU A 106 9.42 1.18 -1.85
CA GLU A 106 9.51 -0.05 -1.07
C GLU A 106 9.46 -1.26 -2.00
N ALA A 107 10.30 -2.27 -1.74
CA ALA A 107 10.15 -3.56 -2.40
C ALA A 107 9.12 -4.40 -1.65
N GLU A 108 8.21 -5.04 -2.37
CA GLU A 108 7.13 -5.84 -1.83
C GLU A 108 6.93 -7.15 -2.58
N PHE A 109 6.32 -8.11 -1.92
CA PHE A 109 5.70 -9.25 -2.58
C PHE A 109 4.24 -8.92 -2.84
N ALA A 110 3.80 -9.06 -4.08
CA ALA A 110 2.41 -8.86 -4.44
C ALA A 110 1.80 -10.14 -5.01
N PHE A 111 0.48 -10.23 -4.96
CA PHE A 111 -0.25 -11.33 -5.58
C PHE A 111 -1.32 -10.82 -6.52
N GLN A 112 -1.57 -11.57 -7.58
CA GLN A 112 -2.77 -11.42 -8.40
C GLN A 112 -3.72 -12.57 -8.13
N LEU A 113 -5.00 -12.27 -7.89
CA LEU A 113 -6.02 -13.30 -7.66
C LEU A 113 -6.36 -14.07 -8.94
N THR A 114 -6.27 -15.39 -8.86
CA THR A 114 -6.68 -16.34 -9.91
C THR A 114 -8.06 -16.92 -9.66
N ALA A 115 -8.57 -16.80 -8.44
CA ALA A 115 -9.92 -17.17 -8.03
C ALA A 115 -10.50 -16.11 -7.07
N LYS A 116 -11.84 -16.06 -7.00
CA LYS A 116 -12.53 -15.07 -6.15
C LYS A 116 -12.66 -15.60 -4.71
N PRO A 117 -12.13 -14.85 -3.69
CA PRO A 117 -12.40 -15.14 -2.29
C PRO A 117 -13.81 -14.66 -1.92
N HIS A 118 -14.80 -15.54 -2.03
CA HIS A 118 -16.20 -15.22 -1.74
C HIS A 118 -16.43 -14.83 -0.27
N LEU A 119 -17.38 -13.93 -0.03
CA LEU A 119 -17.84 -13.59 1.33
C LEU A 119 -18.34 -14.83 2.06
N ARG A 120 -17.85 -15.05 3.27
CA ARG A 120 -18.23 -16.16 4.15
C ARG A 120 -18.03 -15.77 5.62
N GLN A 121 -18.64 -16.51 6.53
CA GLN A 121 -18.49 -16.26 7.98
C GLN A 121 -17.15 -16.74 8.53
N THR A 122 -16.61 -17.84 8.01
CA THR A 122 -15.29 -18.35 8.43
C THR A 122 -14.20 -17.53 7.78
N PRO A 123 -13.24 -16.97 8.55
CA PRO A 123 -12.13 -16.22 7.98
C PRO A 123 -11.31 -17.03 6.98
N TRP A 124 -10.81 -16.38 5.95
CA TRP A 124 -9.84 -16.94 5.02
C TRP A 124 -8.49 -17.12 5.71
N THR A 125 -7.81 -18.21 5.40
CA THR A 125 -6.48 -18.55 5.93
C THR A 125 -5.39 -18.32 4.87
N ALA A 126 -4.14 -18.19 5.31
CA ALA A 126 -2.99 -18.05 4.41
C ALA A 126 -2.89 -19.23 3.42
N SER A 127 -3.11 -20.46 3.86
CA SER A 127 -3.03 -21.64 3.01
C SER A 127 -4.14 -21.73 1.97
N GLU A 128 -5.35 -21.24 2.27
CA GLU A 128 -6.42 -21.13 1.28
C GLU A 128 -6.09 -20.06 0.24
N MET A 129 -5.62 -18.88 0.69
CA MET A 129 -5.22 -17.80 -0.22
C MET A 129 -4.11 -18.24 -1.17
N GLU A 130 -3.12 -19.00 -0.70
CA GLU A 130 -2.02 -19.51 -1.51
C GLU A 130 -2.50 -20.28 -2.77
N THR A 131 -3.62 -20.98 -2.69
CA THR A 131 -4.19 -21.73 -3.82
C THR A 131 -4.93 -20.85 -4.85
N MET A 132 -5.12 -19.57 -4.54
CA MET A 132 -5.96 -18.63 -5.29
C MET A 132 -5.19 -17.45 -5.87
N MET A 133 -3.85 -17.50 -5.82
CA MET A 133 -3.00 -16.36 -6.16
C MET A 133 -1.80 -16.78 -6.99
N VAL A 134 -1.23 -15.83 -7.72
CA VAL A 134 0.08 -15.92 -8.35
C VAL A 134 0.96 -14.78 -7.83
N LEU A 135 2.23 -15.07 -7.55
CA LEU A 135 3.19 -14.11 -7.01
C LEU A 135 3.70 -13.17 -8.10
N HIS A 136 3.88 -11.91 -7.75
CA HIS A 136 4.60 -10.89 -8.51
C HIS A 136 5.61 -10.17 -7.60
N PRO A 137 6.87 -9.96 -8.02
CA PRO A 137 7.69 -8.92 -7.44
C PRO A 137 6.98 -7.58 -7.58
N ALA A 138 7.12 -6.67 -6.63
CA ALA A 138 6.47 -5.37 -6.73
C ALA A 138 7.34 -4.25 -6.12
N ILE A 139 7.13 -3.04 -6.61
CA ILE A 139 7.56 -1.81 -5.96
C ILE A 139 6.30 -1.02 -5.61
N GLU A 140 6.11 -0.73 -4.32
CA GLU A 140 5.15 0.29 -3.89
C GLU A 140 5.87 1.64 -3.80
N ILE A 141 5.27 2.67 -4.36
CA ILE A 141 5.67 4.05 -4.15
C ILE A 141 4.75 4.64 -3.09
N ILE A 142 5.34 5.03 -1.97
CA ILE A 142 4.62 5.56 -0.82
C ILE A 142 4.86 7.05 -0.62
N GLY A 143 3.87 7.71 -0.04
CA GLY A 143 3.94 9.11 0.35
C GLY A 143 2.61 9.58 0.92
N ASN A 144 2.67 10.63 1.72
CA ASN A 144 1.47 11.25 2.29
C ASN A 144 1.10 12.50 1.50
N ARG A 145 -0.22 12.79 1.40
CA ARG A 145 -0.74 14.04 0.85
C ARG A 145 -0.94 15.13 1.90
N PHE A 146 -0.47 14.87 3.12
CA PHE A 146 -0.58 15.76 4.26
C PHE A 146 0.75 15.89 5.02
N LYS A 147 0.87 16.97 5.78
CA LYS A 147 1.90 17.15 6.80
C LYS A 147 1.22 17.24 8.15
N LEU A 148 1.75 16.55 9.13
CA LEU A 148 1.38 16.69 10.54
C LEU A 148 2.61 17.15 11.30
N GLU A 149 2.48 18.27 12.00
CA GLU A 149 3.48 18.72 12.97
C GLU A 149 3.06 18.21 14.35
N ASP A 150 3.97 17.56 15.07
CA ASP A 150 3.78 17.07 16.45
C ASP A 150 2.61 16.11 16.65
N ALA A 151 2.19 15.36 15.61
CA ALA A 151 1.11 14.40 15.73
C ALA A 151 1.52 13.18 16.56
N ARG A 152 0.61 12.68 17.39
CA ARG A 152 0.76 11.41 18.09
C ARG A 152 0.74 10.24 17.08
N LYS A 153 1.34 9.11 17.45
CA LYS A 153 1.36 7.90 16.59
C LYS A 153 -0.03 7.47 16.16
N GLU A 154 -0.99 7.48 17.06
CA GLU A 154 -2.38 7.12 16.79
C GLU A 154 -3.04 8.07 15.79
N GLU A 155 -2.80 9.37 15.90
CA GLU A 155 -3.30 10.37 14.97
C GLU A 155 -2.69 10.18 13.58
N ASN A 156 -1.37 9.95 13.53
CA ASN A 156 -0.68 9.66 12.29
C ASN A 156 -1.19 8.37 11.64
N SER A 157 -1.43 7.32 12.42
CA SER A 157 -2.04 6.07 11.97
C SER A 157 -3.41 6.29 11.33
N LEU A 158 -4.30 7.02 12.00
CA LEU A 158 -5.63 7.32 11.49
C LEU A 158 -5.61 8.19 10.22
N MET A 159 -4.71 9.16 10.17
CA MET A 159 -4.52 10.00 8.98
C MET A 159 -3.94 9.20 7.82
N THR A 160 -3.03 8.27 8.07
CA THR A 160 -2.50 7.35 7.05
C THR A 160 -3.62 6.48 6.46
N ILE A 161 -4.52 5.95 7.30
CA ILE A 161 -5.72 5.24 6.82
C ILE A 161 -6.57 6.14 5.94
N ALA A 162 -6.87 7.36 6.40
CA ALA A 162 -7.68 8.33 5.67
C ALA A 162 -7.06 8.67 4.30
N ASP A 163 -5.73 8.73 4.23
CA ASP A 163 -4.95 9.00 3.02
C ASP A 163 -4.57 7.73 2.25
N ASN A 164 -5.53 6.83 2.08
CA ASN A 164 -5.40 5.60 1.28
C ASN A 164 -4.23 4.68 1.71
N GLY A 165 -3.90 4.65 2.99
CA GLY A 165 -2.80 3.84 3.51
C GLY A 165 -1.41 4.30 3.08
N GLY A 166 -1.26 5.51 2.54
CA GLY A 166 0.01 6.09 2.07
C GLY A 166 0.50 5.59 0.71
N GLY A 167 -0.20 4.67 0.05
CA GLY A 167 0.17 4.17 -1.28
C GLY A 167 -0.17 5.17 -2.38
N ILE A 168 0.79 5.51 -3.23
CA ILE A 168 0.61 6.48 -4.32
C ILE A 168 0.95 5.93 -5.71
N GLY A 169 1.64 4.81 -5.80
CA GLY A 169 1.92 4.15 -7.07
C GLY A 169 2.39 2.71 -6.86
N PHE A 170 2.17 1.86 -7.86
CA PHE A 170 2.51 0.45 -7.81
C PHE A 170 3.08 -0.03 -9.14
N ILE A 171 4.16 -0.78 -9.06
CA ILE A 171 4.78 -1.43 -10.21
C ILE A 171 4.80 -2.93 -9.90
N PHE A 172 4.14 -3.72 -10.74
CA PHE A 172 4.08 -5.18 -10.63
C PHE A 172 4.95 -5.80 -11.73
N GLY A 173 5.98 -6.54 -11.33
CA GLY A 173 6.81 -7.33 -12.24
C GLY A 173 6.04 -8.51 -12.83
N ASP A 174 6.73 -9.35 -13.60
CA ASP A 174 6.14 -10.51 -14.23
C ASP A 174 5.70 -11.57 -13.22
N PRO A 175 4.67 -12.38 -13.53
CA PRO A 175 4.22 -13.45 -12.63
C PRO A 175 5.30 -14.52 -12.47
N VAL A 176 5.51 -14.93 -11.21
CA VAL A 176 6.49 -15.96 -10.84
C VAL A 176 5.83 -17.33 -10.82
N LYS A 177 6.46 -18.30 -11.49
CA LYS A 177 6.09 -19.71 -11.42
C LYS A 177 6.78 -20.37 -10.22
N ASP A 178 6.15 -21.39 -9.67
CA ASP A 178 6.74 -22.25 -8.60
C ASP A 178 7.25 -21.45 -7.39
N TRP A 179 6.46 -20.43 -6.99
CA TRP A 179 6.78 -19.53 -5.88
C TRP A 179 6.45 -20.11 -4.49
N GLN A 180 5.77 -21.22 -4.42
CA GLN A 180 5.43 -21.91 -3.17
C GLN A 180 6.69 -22.46 -2.51
N GLY A 181 6.78 -22.33 -1.20
CA GLY A 181 7.94 -22.81 -0.43
C GLY A 181 9.07 -21.79 -0.24
N ILE A 182 8.92 -20.56 -0.72
CA ILE A 182 9.84 -19.47 -0.43
C ILE A 182 9.79 -19.13 1.06
N ASP A 183 10.97 -19.04 1.70
CA ASP A 183 11.07 -18.46 3.04
C ASP A 183 11.06 -16.94 2.95
N TYR A 184 9.87 -16.34 2.85
CA TYR A 184 9.70 -14.91 2.74
C TYR A 184 10.33 -14.11 3.88
N ARG A 185 10.44 -14.70 5.08
CA ARG A 185 11.03 -14.03 6.24
C ARG A 185 12.54 -13.87 6.15
N GLN A 186 13.19 -14.65 5.30
CA GLN A 186 14.63 -14.62 5.10
C GLN A 186 15.04 -14.25 3.67
N HIS A 187 14.09 -14.20 2.72
CA HIS A 187 14.40 -13.89 1.32
C HIS A 187 14.95 -12.46 1.21
N LEU A 188 16.14 -12.33 0.65
CA LEU A 188 16.82 -11.05 0.47
C LEU A 188 16.37 -10.39 -0.82
N ILE A 189 16.15 -9.08 -0.75
CA ILE A 189 15.83 -8.21 -1.89
C ILE A 189 16.85 -7.09 -1.91
N GLU A 190 17.45 -6.84 -3.05
CA GLU A 190 18.29 -5.66 -3.29
C GLU A 190 17.44 -4.53 -3.85
N LEU A 191 17.07 -3.54 -3.01
CA LEU A 191 16.43 -2.30 -3.46
C LEU A 191 17.46 -1.20 -3.44
N THR A 192 17.76 -0.61 -4.60
CA THR A 192 18.70 0.51 -4.75
C THR A 192 18.03 1.70 -5.43
N VAL A 193 18.52 2.90 -5.12
CA VAL A 193 18.21 4.12 -5.86
C VAL A 193 19.50 4.58 -6.54
N SER A 194 19.48 4.63 -7.86
CA SER A 194 20.65 4.91 -8.70
C SER A 194 21.84 4.01 -8.32
N ASP A 195 23.03 4.54 -8.14
CA ASP A 195 24.23 3.79 -7.72
C ASP A 195 24.41 3.79 -6.19
N GLY A 196 23.32 4.00 -5.44
CA GLY A 196 23.33 4.04 -3.98
C GLY A 196 23.51 2.68 -3.31
N THR A 197 23.68 2.72 -1.99
CA THR A 197 23.74 1.51 -1.17
C THR A 197 22.38 0.81 -1.13
N PRO A 198 22.31 -0.53 -1.25
CA PRO A 198 21.07 -1.26 -1.10
C PRO A 198 20.38 -0.97 0.24
N ALA A 199 19.07 -0.88 0.20
CA ALA A 199 18.23 -0.73 1.39
C ALA A 199 18.35 -1.94 2.32
N ASP A 200 18.26 -1.68 3.61
CA ASP A 200 18.13 -2.78 4.58
C ASP A 200 16.83 -3.56 4.35
N ASN A 201 16.89 -4.86 4.52
CA ASN A 201 15.73 -5.73 4.46
C ASN A 201 15.03 -5.79 5.82
N PHE A 202 13.71 -5.74 5.82
CA PHE A 202 12.96 -6.25 6.96
C PHE A 202 13.04 -7.77 6.94
N LEU A 203 13.50 -8.38 8.02
CA LEU A 203 13.66 -9.84 8.14
C LEU A 203 12.99 -10.34 9.42
N GLY A 204 12.76 -11.67 9.48
CA GLY A 204 12.19 -12.33 10.65
C GLY A 204 10.81 -11.77 11.02
N GLU A 205 10.63 -11.33 12.27
CA GLU A 205 9.36 -10.80 12.79
C GLU A 205 8.98 -9.41 12.23
N MET A 206 9.95 -8.67 11.69
CA MET A 206 9.70 -7.38 11.05
C MET A 206 9.00 -7.53 9.70
N ARG A 207 9.22 -8.66 9.01
CA ARG A 207 8.59 -8.95 7.72
C ARG A 207 7.33 -9.77 7.89
N CYS A 208 6.28 -9.41 7.17
CA CYS A 208 5.07 -10.22 7.09
C CYS A 208 5.32 -11.55 6.36
N VAL A 209 4.40 -12.50 6.54
CA VAL A 209 4.21 -13.62 5.63
C VAL A 209 3.18 -13.15 4.59
N PRO A 210 3.55 -13.01 3.31
CA PRO A 210 2.68 -12.37 2.30
C PRO A 210 1.31 -13.05 2.16
N GLN A 211 1.22 -14.37 2.23
CA GLN A 211 -0.05 -15.09 2.18
C GLN A 211 -0.94 -14.77 3.38
N GLN A 212 -0.35 -14.58 4.57
CA GLN A 212 -1.12 -14.17 5.75
C GLN A 212 -1.61 -12.73 5.60
N ALA A 213 -0.78 -11.83 5.08
CA ALA A 213 -1.18 -10.46 4.79
C ALA A 213 -2.34 -10.39 3.79
N ALA A 214 -2.33 -11.24 2.77
CA ALA A 214 -3.43 -11.36 1.83
C ALA A 214 -4.72 -11.88 2.51
N ALA A 215 -4.63 -12.88 3.38
CA ALA A 215 -5.77 -13.38 4.14
C ALA A 215 -6.33 -12.30 5.10
N ASP A 216 -5.46 -11.59 5.82
CA ASP A 216 -5.86 -10.52 6.73
C ASP A 216 -6.57 -9.38 5.97
N LEU A 217 -6.06 -9.00 4.79
CA LEU A 217 -6.71 -8.04 3.91
C LEU A 217 -8.11 -8.48 3.49
N VAL A 218 -8.24 -9.70 2.96
CA VAL A 218 -9.53 -10.25 2.50
C VAL A 218 -10.55 -10.26 3.64
N ASN A 219 -10.14 -10.71 4.82
CA ASN A 219 -11.01 -10.76 6.00
C ASN A 219 -11.41 -9.35 6.47
N HIS A 220 -10.46 -8.41 6.48
CA HIS A 220 -10.73 -7.02 6.82
C HIS A 220 -11.73 -6.38 5.85
N LEU A 221 -11.51 -6.54 4.53
CA LEU A 221 -12.39 -6.00 3.50
C LEU A 221 -13.78 -6.63 3.56
N ALA A 222 -13.88 -7.94 3.79
CA ALA A 222 -15.15 -8.65 3.97
C ALA A 222 -15.95 -8.07 5.15
N SER A 223 -15.30 -7.73 6.28
CA SER A 223 -15.93 -7.10 7.43
C SER A 223 -16.52 -5.71 7.13
N ARG A 224 -16.01 -5.05 6.07
CA ARG A 224 -16.49 -3.76 5.56
C ARG A 224 -17.44 -3.88 4.37
N GLY A 225 -17.78 -5.12 3.95
CA GLY A 225 -18.68 -5.38 2.83
C GLY A 225 -18.04 -5.27 1.44
N PHE A 226 -16.70 -5.27 1.35
CA PHE A 226 -15.98 -5.30 0.08
C PHE A 226 -15.59 -6.73 -0.30
N GLU A 227 -15.63 -7.02 -1.60
CA GLU A 227 -15.15 -8.26 -2.19
C GLU A 227 -14.07 -7.97 -3.23
N LEU A 228 -13.02 -8.78 -3.21
CA LEU A 228 -12.04 -8.79 -4.29
C LEU A 228 -12.55 -9.64 -5.46
N GLN A 229 -12.04 -9.34 -6.65
CA GLN A 229 -12.41 -10.04 -7.88
C GLN A 229 -11.19 -10.80 -8.44
N ILE A 230 -11.44 -11.74 -9.34
CA ILE A 230 -10.39 -12.39 -10.13
C ILE A 230 -9.65 -11.27 -10.90
N GLY A 231 -8.33 -11.32 -10.89
CA GLY A 231 -7.47 -10.33 -11.53
C GLY A 231 -7.05 -9.18 -10.61
N ASP A 232 -7.71 -8.98 -9.45
CA ASP A 232 -7.28 -7.97 -8.48
C ASP A 232 -5.88 -8.28 -7.94
N PHE A 233 -5.07 -7.23 -7.79
CA PHE A 233 -3.77 -7.31 -7.15
C PHE A 233 -3.87 -7.06 -5.64
N ILE A 234 -3.01 -7.73 -4.89
CA ILE A 234 -2.80 -7.54 -3.46
C ILE A 234 -1.32 -7.24 -3.23
N SER A 235 -0.96 -6.03 -2.79
CA SER A 235 0.39 -5.70 -2.32
C SER A 235 0.44 -5.87 -0.82
N THR A 236 1.46 -6.59 -0.29
CA THR A 236 1.36 -7.23 1.03
C THR A 236 2.18 -6.57 2.14
N GLY A 237 2.79 -5.42 1.85
CA GLY A 237 3.59 -4.65 2.80
C GLY A 237 5.09 -4.76 2.57
N ALA A 238 5.80 -3.75 3.02
CA ALA A 238 7.22 -3.55 2.79
C ALA A 238 8.10 -4.75 3.20
N ALA A 239 8.93 -5.18 2.28
CA ALA A 239 9.99 -6.17 2.51
C ALA A 239 11.37 -5.52 2.70
N SER A 240 11.53 -4.25 2.35
CA SER A 240 12.74 -3.44 2.52
C SER A 240 12.43 -2.10 3.17
N VAL A 241 13.46 -1.47 3.73
CA VAL A 241 13.37 -0.10 4.23
C VAL A 241 13.13 0.86 3.06
N PRO A 242 12.16 1.78 3.16
CA PRO A 242 11.81 2.69 2.07
C PRO A 242 12.97 3.60 1.67
N GLN A 243 13.22 3.77 0.37
CA GLN A 243 14.27 4.61 -0.20
C GLN A 243 13.68 5.84 -0.90
N SER A 244 14.17 7.04 -0.56
CA SER A 244 13.80 8.27 -1.24
C SER A 244 14.45 8.34 -2.62
N PHE A 245 13.74 8.89 -3.59
CA PHE A 245 14.23 9.13 -4.95
C PHE A 245 13.79 10.51 -5.46
N SER A 246 14.43 10.99 -6.51
CA SER A 246 14.25 12.31 -7.12
C SER A 246 14.19 12.23 -8.64
N ALA A 247 13.95 13.35 -9.30
CA ALA A 247 14.03 13.43 -10.76
C ALA A 247 15.43 13.04 -11.26
N GLY A 248 15.48 12.19 -12.27
CA GLY A 248 16.70 11.64 -12.85
C GLY A 248 17.19 10.35 -12.17
N ASP A 249 16.65 9.99 -11.00
CA ASP A 249 16.98 8.72 -10.37
C ASP A 249 16.29 7.53 -11.06
N TYR A 250 16.88 6.35 -10.87
CA TYR A 250 16.18 5.09 -11.09
C TYR A 250 16.11 4.28 -9.80
N VAL A 251 15.02 3.56 -9.62
CA VAL A 251 14.84 2.57 -8.56
C VAL A 251 14.97 1.19 -9.18
N HIS A 252 15.83 0.36 -8.60
CA HIS A 252 16.01 -1.03 -9.00
C HIS A 252 15.74 -1.96 -7.82
N ALA A 253 14.81 -2.87 -7.98
CA ALA A 253 14.48 -3.91 -7.01
C ALA A 253 14.78 -5.28 -7.62
N ASN A 254 15.79 -5.96 -7.10
CA ASN A 254 16.19 -7.31 -7.51
C ASN A 254 15.76 -8.33 -6.44
N PHE A 255 14.85 -9.22 -6.82
CA PHE A 255 14.29 -10.29 -5.97
C PHE A 255 14.98 -11.64 -6.20
N GLY A 256 16.20 -11.65 -6.79
CA GLY A 256 16.91 -12.87 -7.14
C GLY A 256 16.17 -13.69 -8.21
N GLU A 257 15.95 -14.96 -7.94
CA GLU A 257 15.24 -15.87 -8.86
C GLU A 257 13.78 -15.50 -9.14
N LEU A 258 13.18 -14.61 -8.35
CA LEU A 258 11.82 -14.16 -8.53
C LEU A 258 11.69 -13.02 -9.54
N GLY A 259 12.82 -12.48 -10.05
CA GLY A 259 12.83 -11.42 -11.04
C GLY A 259 13.30 -10.08 -10.50
N GLU A 260 13.24 -9.07 -11.36
CA GLU A 260 13.68 -7.71 -11.03
C GLU A 260 12.75 -6.65 -11.66
N ILE A 261 12.76 -5.46 -11.09
CA ILE A 261 12.02 -4.30 -11.59
C ILE A 261 12.94 -3.10 -11.60
N LYS A 262 12.94 -2.34 -12.70
CA LYS A 262 13.66 -1.08 -12.82
C LYS A 262 12.74 0.05 -13.28
N VAL A 263 12.74 1.14 -12.52
CA VAL A 263 11.90 2.33 -12.78
C VAL A 263 12.77 3.56 -12.81
N THR A 264 12.75 4.30 -13.91
CA THR A 264 13.41 5.62 -14.02
C THR A 264 12.37 6.72 -13.83
N PHE A 265 12.73 7.77 -13.08
CA PHE A 265 11.85 8.91 -12.79
C PHE A 265 12.33 10.17 -13.52
N GLU A 266 11.50 10.69 -14.44
CA GLU A 266 11.80 11.84 -15.32
C GLU A 266 11.02 13.10 -14.93
#